data_18952bd9902f8d96451882b2ead83717
#
_entry.id   18952bd9902f8d96451882b2ead83717
#
_cell.length_a   1.000
_cell.length_b   1.000
_cell.length_c   1.000
_cell.angle_alpha   90.00
_cell.angle_beta   90.00
_cell.angle_gamma   90.00
#
_symmetry.space_group_name_H-M   'P 1'
#
loop_
_entity.id
_entity.type
_entity.pdbx_description
1 polymer ?
#
loop_
_entity_poly.entity_id
_entity_poly.type
_entity_poly.pdbx_seq_one_letter_code
_entity_poly.pdbx_strand_id
1 'polypeptide(L)'
;SADPARIPVCTKAKLVLIATNFSSGAQNSPFAILENDEGRNCSLKSIHLLPEISVTDADFTATLTAEQVKNCAMEILSHAARAYLDPSCTEFTDGMLTEAIAAVLKYTQYAVKGCPAAREKLHNAAALAGASYGNIVDAVTPRLPYFPTEKEVSINDNDVRCAELAERLGFGSCGALFAACQAL
;
A
#
# COMPACT_ATOMS: atom_id res chain seq x y z
N SER A 1 -24.21 -5.84 -0.20
CA SER A 1 -23.20 -4.82 0.12
C SER A 1 -23.00 -4.77 1.63
N ALA A 2 -21.76 -4.78 2.09
CA ALA A 2 -21.47 -4.56 3.49
C ALA A 2 -21.87 -3.11 3.83
N ASP A 3 -22.74 -2.96 4.81
CA ASP A 3 -23.22 -1.65 5.24
C ASP A 3 -22.29 -1.11 6.34
N PRO A 4 -21.57 -0.01 6.10
CA PRO A 4 -20.67 0.60 7.09
C PRO A 4 -21.37 0.96 8.41
N ALA A 5 -22.67 1.27 8.37
CA ALA A 5 -23.46 1.59 9.55
C ALA A 5 -23.66 0.40 10.51
N ARG A 6 -23.38 -0.82 10.04
CA ARG A 6 -23.47 -2.04 10.85
C ARG A 6 -22.18 -2.37 11.61
N ILE A 7 -21.10 -1.59 11.41
CA ILE A 7 -19.88 -1.76 12.20
C ILE A 7 -20.15 -1.22 13.60
N PRO A 8 -20.12 -2.08 14.65
CA PRO A 8 -20.37 -1.61 16.00
C PRO A 8 -19.24 -0.69 16.45
N VAL A 9 -19.60 0.43 17.04
CA VAL A 9 -18.64 1.25 17.78
C VAL A 9 -18.26 0.47 19.03
N CYS A 10 -17.04 -0.05 19.08
CA CYS A 10 -16.53 -0.73 20.27
C CYS A 10 -16.12 0.32 21.31
N THR A 11 -17.00 0.55 22.31
CA THR A 11 -16.72 1.52 23.37
C THR A 11 -16.03 0.92 24.59
N LYS A 12 -15.89 -0.41 24.66
CA LYS A 12 -15.40 -1.12 25.86
C LYS A 12 -14.06 -1.85 25.66
N ALA A 13 -13.64 -2.08 24.42
CA ALA A 13 -12.38 -2.74 24.11
C ALA A 13 -11.57 -1.87 23.17
N LYS A 14 -10.26 -1.87 23.35
CA LYS A 14 -9.32 -1.20 22.45
C LYS A 14 -9.00 -2.13 21.30
N LEU A 15 -9.04 -1.62 20.07
CA LEU A 15 -8.58 -2.34 18.90
C LEU A 15 -7.06 -2.16 18.76
N VAL A 16 -6.35 -3.27 18.77
CA VAL A 16 -4.90 -3.33 18.49
C VAL A 16 -4.70 -4.21 17.27
N LEU A 17 -4.05 -3.69 16.24
CA LEU A 17 -3.72 -4.46 15.04
C LEU A 17 -2.21 -4.67 14.95
N ILE A 18 -1.82 -5.93 14.76
CA ILE A 18 -0.42 -6.35 14.63
C ILE A 18 -0.26 -6.89 13.20
N ALA A 19 0.54 -6.21 12.40
CA ALA A 19 0.79 -6.64 11.03
C ALA A 19 1.78 -7.80 11.00
N THR A 20 1.38 -8.94 10.44
CA THR A 20 2.20 -10.14 10.30
C THR A 20 2.82 -10.29 8.91
N ASN A 21 2.49 -9.39 8.00
CA ASN A 21 3.14 -9.22 6.70
C ASN A 21 3.21 -7.74 6.36
N PHE A 22 3.95 -7.38 5.32
CA PHE A 22 4.10 -6.01 4.86
C PHE A 22 3.43 -5.80 3.48
N SER A 23 2.15 -6.09 3.36
CA SER A 23 1.45 -5.94 2.08
C SER A 23 0.66 -4.65 1.98
N SER A 24 -0.57 -4.64 2.45
CA SER A 24 -1.53 -3.56 2.23
C SER A 24 -1.37 -2.35 3.16
N GLY A 25 -0.71 -2.51 4.31
CA GLY A 25 -0.71 -1.49 5.36
C GLY A 25 -2.10 -1.25 5.97
N ALA A 26 -3.00 -2.24 5.88
CA ALA A 26 -4.39 -2.11 6.31
C ALA A 26 -4.55 -1.78 7.80
N GLN A 27 -3.56 -2.10 8.63
CA GLN A 27 -3.54 -1.74 10.05
C GLN A 27 -3.49 -0.22 10.29
N ASN A 28 -3.19 0.57 9.27
CA ASN A 28 -3.17 2.04 9.33
C ASN A 28 -4.25 2.67 8.43
N SER A 29 -5.25 1.91 8.04
CA SER A 29 -6.26 2.33 7.07
C SER A 29 -7.67 2.12 7.63
N PRO A 30 -8.63 3.01 7.33
CA PRO A 30 -10.04 2.83 7.67
C PRO A 30 -10.77 1.85 6.75
N PHE A 31 -10.06 1.08 5.95
CA PHE A 31 -10.60 0.14 4.98
C PHE A 31 -10.43 -1.31 5.39
N ALA A 32 -11.43 -2.13 5.08
CA ALA A 32 -11.34 -3.58 5.12
C ALA A 32 -11.95 -4.17 3.85
N ILE A 33 -11.38 -5.28 3.38
CA ILE A 33 -11.96 -6.08 2.31
C ILE A 33 -12.45 -7.38 2.95
N LEU A 34 -13.74 -7.63 2.80
CA LEU A 34 -14.40 -8.82 3.33
C LEU A 34 -14.94 -9.64 2.16
N GLU A 35 -14.83 -10.95 2.27
CA GLU A 35 -15.50 -11.87 1.35
C GLU A 35 -16.92 -12.15 1.89
N ASN A 36 -17.94 -12.01 1.04
CA ASN A 36 -19.30 -12.34 1.39
C ASN A 36 -19.59 -13.84 1.18
N ASP A 37 -20.78 -14.28 1.61
CA ASP A 37 -21.21 -15.70 1.51
C ASP A 37 -21.25 -16.23 0.06
N GLU A 38 -21.19 -15.34 -0.94
CA GLU A 38 -21.17 -15.67 -2.36
C GLU A 38 -19.76 -15.67 -2.96
N GLY A 39 -18.71 -15.57 -2.11
CA GLY A 39 -17.30 -15.52 -2.54
C GLY A 39 -16.91 -14.21 -3.22
N ARG A 40 -17.71 -13.14 -3.05
CA ARG A 40 -17.42 -11.82 -3.63
C ARG A 40 -16.76 -10.89 -2.61
N ASN A 41 -15.70 -10.23 -3.04
CA ASN A 41 -15.05 -9.21 -2.22
C ASN A 41 -15.91 -7.95 -2.10
N CYS A 42 -16.16 -7.52 -0.88
CA CYS A 42 -16.84 -6.29 -0.52
C CYS A 42 -15.88 -5.38 0.22
N SER A 43 -15.68 -4.17 -0.25
CA SER A 43 -14.91 -3.18 0.48
C SER A 43 -15.79 -2.43 1.49
N LEU A 44 -15.21 -2.15 2.63
CA LEU A 44 -15.83 -1.47 3.75
C LEU A 44 -14.93 -0.32 4.18
N LYS A 45 -15.49 0.89 4.35
CA LYS A 45 -14.78 2.05 4.90
C LYS A 45 -15.48 2.53 6.16
N SER A 46 -14.78 2.59 7.26
CA SER A 46 -15.27 3.19 8.51
C SER A 46 -14.13 3.63 9.38
N ILE A 47 -14.29 4.79 10.03
CA ILE A 47 -13.32 5.28 11.04
C ILE A 47 -13.19 4.29 12.22
N HIS A 48 -14.21 3.49 12.49
CA HIS A 48 -14.20 2.48 13.55
C HIS A 48 -13.34 1.24 13.24
N LEU A 49 -12.81 1.14 12.02
CA LEU A 49 -11.83 0.12 11.64
C LEU A 49 -10.40 0.55 11.97
N LEU A 50 -10.16 1.84 12.20
CA LEU A 50 -8.84 2.30 12.63
C LEU A 50 -8.56 1.80 14.05
N PRO A 51 -7.41 1.17 14.27
CA PRO A 51 -7.02 0.74 15.60
C PRO A 51 -6.58 1.94 16.47
N GLU A 52 -6.67 1.77 17.79
CA GLU A 52 -6.02 2.69 18.72
C GLU A 52 -4.50 2.51 18.72
N ILE A 53 -4.04 1.28 18.45
CA ILE A 53 -2.63 0.93 18.38
C ILE A 53 -2.41 0.05 17.16
N SER A 54 -1.48 0.46 16.31
CA SER A 54 -0.96 -0.34 15.19
C SER A 54 0.49 -0.73 15.50
N VAL A 55 0.78 -2.02 15.43
CA VAL A 55 2.13 -2.57 15.67
C VAL A 55 2.70 -3.02 14.33
N THR A 56 3.87 -2.48 14.01
CA THR A 56 4.64 -2.80 12.81
C THR A 56 6.00 -3.32 13.24
N ASP A 57 6.17 -4.65 13.23
CA ASP A 57 7.38 -5.32 13.66
C ASP A 57 7.82 -6.35 12.62
N ALA A 58 9.04 -6.16 12.10
CA ALA A 58 9.58 -6.99 11.03
C ALA A 58 9.82 -8.46 11.44
N ASP A 59 9.96 -8.75 12.73
CA ASP A 59 10.17 -10.12 13.22
C ASP A 59 8.98 -11.02 12.87
N PHE A 60 7.76 -10.50 12.81
CA PHE A 60 6.59 -11.24 12.35
C PHE A 60 6.66 -11.66 10.87
N THR A 61 7.57 -11.09 10.10
CA THR A 61 7.76 -11.38 8.66
C THR A 61 8.91 -12.36 8.41
N ALA A 62 9.60 -12.84 9.45
CA ALA A 62 10.78 -13.67 9.32
C ALA A 62 10.55 -14.98 8.55
N THR A 63 9.34 -15.53 8.64
CA THR A 63 8.94 -16.78 7.98
C THR A 63 8.43 -16.63 6.56
N LEU A 64 8.29 -15.40 6.05
CA LEU A 64 7.83 -15.18 4.67
C LEU A 64 8.84 -15.71 3.66
N THR A 65 8.33 -16.45 2.67
CA THR A 65 9.13 -16.94 1.56
C THR A 65 9.56 -15.81 0.62
N ALA A 66 10.55 -16.05 -0.22
CA ALA A 66 11.00 -15.07 -1.21
C ALA A 66 9.87 -14.59 -2.15
N GLU A 67 8.99 -15.51 -2.55
CA GLU A 67 7.82 -15.20 -3.38
C GLU A 67 6.81 -14.33 -2.64
N GLN A 68 6.50 -14.67 -1.38
CA GLN A 68 5.61 -13.87 -0.55
C GLN A 68 6.16 -12.45 -0.33
N VAL A 69 7.47 -12.31 -0.11
CA VAL A 69 8.14 -11.01 0.01
C VAL A 69 7.97 -10.18 -1.27
N LYS A 70 8.14 -10.79 -2.45
CA LYS A 70 7.91 -10.10 -3.73
C LYS A 70 6.46 -9.66 -3.89
N ASN A 71 5.51 -10.55 -3.62
CA ASN A 71 4.09 -10.25 -3.74
C ASN A 71 3.68 -9.09 -2.81
N CYS A 72 4.16 -9.11 -1.56
CA CYS A 72 3.94 -8.02 -0.62
C CYS A 72 4.53 -6.69 -1.13
N ALA A 73 5.76 -6.70 -1.64
CA ALA A 73 6.42 -5.51 -2.19
C ALA A 73 5.64 -4.92 -3.37
N MET A 74 5.13 -5.78 -4.27
CA MET A 74 4.30 -5.34 -5.41
C MET A 74 2.96 -4.77 -4.96
N GLU A 75 2.38 -5.30 -3.88
CA GLU A 75 1.14 -4.76 -3.31
C GLU A 75 1.36 -3.37 -2.72
N ILE A 76 2.44 -3.15 -1.94
CA ILE A 76 2.81 -1.81 -1.46
C ILE A 76 2.94 -0.84 -2.63
N LEU A 77 3.70 -1.24 -3.65
CA LEU A 77 3.97 -0.41 -4.82
C LEU A 77 2.69 -0.02 -5.55
N SER A 78 1.79 -0.99 -5.76
CA SER A 78 0.49 -0.77 -6.39
C SER A 78 -0.37 0.23 -5.61
N HIS A 79 -0.47 0.07 -4.29
CA HIS A 79 -1.23 0.97 -3.44
C HIS A 79 -0.63 2.38 -3.43
N ALA A 80 0.69 2.47 -3.27
CA ALA A 80 1.37 3.76 -3.21
C ALA A 80 1.29 4.52 -4.53
N ALA A 81 1.50 3.85 -5.68
CA ALA A 81 1.41 4.48 -6.98
C ALA A 81 -0.01 4.96 -7.31
N ARG A 82 -1.02 4.15 -7.01
CA ARG A 82 -2.42 4.54 -7.22
C ARG A 82 -2.82 5.74 -6.38
N ALA A 83 -2.43 5.73 -5.10
CA ALA A 83 -2.73 6.83 -4.20
C ALA A 83 -2.01 8.11 -4.63
N TYR A 84 -0.74 8.01 -5.07
CA TYR A 84 0.02 9.16 -5.55
C TYR A 84 -0.61 9.82 -6.78
N LEU A 85 -1.14 9.02 -7.69
CA LEU A 85 -1.76 9.51 -8.94
C LEU A 85 -3.20 9.98 -8.76
N ASP A 86 -3.79 9.78 -7.57
CA ASP A 86 -5.15 10.22 -7.28
C ASP A 86 -5.20 11.76 -7.17
N PRO A 87 -6.18 12.43 -7.81
CA PRO A 87 -6.31 13.89 -7.75
C PRO A 87 -6.52 14.46 -6.34
N SER A 88 -6.98 13.65 -5.38
CA SER A 88 -7.16 14.05 -3.98
C SER A 88 -5.91 13.90 -3.12
N CYS A 89 -4.79 13.49 -3.72
CA CYS A 89 -3.49 13.41 -3.04
C CYS A 89 -3.00 14.82 -2.66
N THR A 90 -2.42 14.93 -1.47
CA THR A 90 -1.88 16.18 -0.92
C THR A 90 -0.37 16.10 -0.79
N GLU A 91 0.31 17.23 -0.63
CA GLU A 91 1.77 17.27 -0.42
C GLU A 91 2.21 16.42 0.77
N PHE A 92 1.37 16.28 1.79
CA PHE A 92 1.65 15.45 2.96
C PHE A 92 1.64 13.96 2.59
N THR A 93 0.62 13.51 1.86
CA THR A 93 0.51 12.12 1.41
C THR A 93 1.50 11.81 0.30
N ASP A 94 1.83 12.77 -0.57
CA ASP A 94 2.86 12.67 -1.59
C ASP A 94 4.23 12.29 -1.00
N GLY A 95 4.61 12.93 0.10
CA GLY A 95 5.86 12.64 0.79
C GLY A 95 5.92 11.20 1.31
N MET A 96 4.85 10.74 1.97
CA MET A 96 4.76 9.37 2.49
C MET A 96 4.76 8.33 1.37
N LEU A 97 4.04 8.58 0.28
CA LEU A 97 3.92 7.66 -0.85
C LEU A 97 5.23 7.57 -1.65
N THR A 98 5.90 8.71 -1.86
CA THR A 98 7.23 8.74 -2.50
C THR A 98 8.24 7.92 -1.71
N GLU A 99 8.28 8.09 -0.37
CA GLU A 99 9.16 7.28 0.50
C GLU A 99 8.82 5.80 0.46
N ALA A 100 7.52 5.44 0.46
CA ALA A 100 7.10 4.06 0.33
C ALA A 100 7.58 3.41 -0.97
N ILE A 101 7.40 4.09 -2.11
CA ILE A 101 7.86 3.61 -3.42
C ILE A 101 9.38 3.50 -3.45
N ALA A 102 10.11 4.52 -2.97
CA ALA A 102 11.56 4.50 -2.90
C ALA A 102 12.09 3.31 -2.08
N ALA A 103 11.46 3.05 -0.93
CA ALA A 103 11.83 1.92 -0.08
C ALA A 103 11.59 0.57 -0.79
N VAL A 104 10.47 0.41 -1.50
CA VAL A 104 10.20 -0.82 -2.26
C VAL A 104 11.26 -1.02 -3.35
N LEU A 105 11.52 -0.01 -4.17
CA LEU A 105 12.52 -0.08 -5.24
C LEU A 105 13.92 -0.43 -4.73
N LYS A 106 14.29 0.12 -3.57
CA LYS A 106 15.62 -0.04 -2.99
C LYS A 106 15.80 -1.35 -2.24
N TYR A 107 14.81 -1.78 -1.46
CA TYR A 107 15.01 -2.82 -0.47
C TYR A 107 14.44 -4.18 -0.82
N THR A 108 13.56 -4.31 -1.83
CA THR A 108 12.92 -5.59 -2.18
C THR A 108 13.92 -6.71 -2.41
N GLN A 109 14.96 -6.47 -3.20
CA GLN A 109 15.96 -7.50 -3.52
C GLN A 109 16.76 -7.99 -2.30
N TYR A 110 16.97 -7.12 -1.33
CA TYR A 110 17.62 -7.50 -0.05
C TYR A 110 16.65 -8.25 0.86
N ALA A 111 15.39 -7.83 0.93
CA ALA A 111 14.35 -8.49 1.71
C ALA A 111 14.06 -9.91 1.22
N VAL A 112 14.04 -10.11 -0.10
CA VAL A 112 13.92 -11.43 -0.76
C VAL A 112 15.05 -12.37 -0.35
N LYS A 113 16.28 -11.84 -0.18
CA LYS A 113 17.44 -12.59 0.30
C LYS A 113 17.44 -12.81 1.82
N GLY A 114 16.38 -12.41 2.51
CA GLY A 114 16.20 -12.63 3.94
C GLY A 114 16.85 -11.57 4.85
N CYS A 115 17.26 -10.40 4.33
CA CYS A 115 17.84 -9.33 5.13
C CYS A 115 16.78 -8.72 6.09
N PRO A 116 16.92 -8.84 7.44
CA PRO A 116 15.92 -8.34 8.38
C PRO A 116 15.72 -6.83 8.29
N ALA A 117 16.81 -6.07 8.19
CA ALA A 117 16.74 -4.62 8.07
C ALA A 117 16.00 -4.16 6.80
N ALA A 118 16.11 -4.91 5.69
CA ALA A 118 15.36 -4.62 4.48
C ALA A 118 13.87 -4.95 4.64
N ARG A 119 13.53 -6.03 5.33
CA ARG A 119 12.14 -6.38 5.68
C ARG A 119 11.49 -5.32 6.57
N GLU A 120 12.23 -4.78 7.54
CA GLU A 120 11.79 -3.64 8.35
C GLU A 120 11.45 -2.42 7.50
N LYS A 121 12.32 -2.08 6.51
CA LYS A 121 12.04 -0.97 5.58
C LYS A 121 10.79 -1.19 4.75
N LEU A 122 10.55 -2.40 4.25
CA LEU A 122 9.33 -2.73 3.53
C LEU A 122 8.10 -2.71 4.43
N HIS A 123 8.22 -3.14 5.69
CA HIS A 123 7.13 -3.09 6.65
C HIS A 123 6.71 -1.64 6.96
N ASN A 124 7.69 -0.75 7.14
CA ASN A 124 7.44 0.67 7.30
C ASN A 124 6.84 1.30 6.04
N ALA A 125 7.30 0.90 4.84
CA ALA A 125 6.74 1.34 3.57
C ALA A 125 5.27 0.94 3.41
N ALA A 126 4.90 -0.28 3.81
CA ALA A 126 3.51 -0.72 3.83
C ALA A 126 2.65 0.15 4.76
N ALA A 127 3.16 0.48 5.95
CA ALA A 127 2.46 1.34 6.91
C ALA A 127 2.22 2.75 6.35
N LEU A 128 3.23 3.34 5.69
CA LEU A 128 3.12 4.65 5.02
C LEU A 128 2.11 4.62 3.89
N ALA A 129 2.18 3.60 3.03
CA ALA A 129 1.25 3.44 1.91
C ALA A 129 -0.19 3.26 2.40
N GLY A 130 -0.42 2.41 3.42
CA GLY A 130 -1.74 2.16 3.99
C GLY A 130 -2.35 3.41 4.63
N ALA A 131 -1.58 4.15 5.41
CA ALA A 131 -2.03 5.40 6.02
C ALA A 131 -2.39 6.46 4.96
N SER A 132 -1.57 6.61 3.93
CA SER A 132 -1.81 7.56 2.84
C SER A 132 -3.02 7.16 2.01
N TYR A 133 -3.08 5.90 1.58
CA TYR A 133 -4.18 5.36 0.81
C TYR A 133 -5.52 5.51 1.53
N GLY A 134 -5.54 5.23 2.83
CA GLY A 134 -6.73 5.38 3.66
C GLY A 134 -7.28 6.82 3.73
N ASN A 135 -6.42 7.82 3.52
CA ASN A 135 -6.81 9.23 3.52
C ASN A 135 -7.26 9.75 2.14
N ILE A 136 -6.80 9.12 1.05
CA ILE A 136 -7.00 9.63 -0.30
C ILE A 136 -8.21 8.99 -0.97
N VAL A 137 -8.29 7.68 -0.98
CA VAL A 137 -9.23 6.96 -1.83
C VAL A 137 -10.60 6.82 -1.19
N ASP A 138 -11.63 7.37 -1.83
CA ASP A 138 -13.02 7.22 -1.38
C ASP A 138 -13.62 5.86 -1.76
N ALA A 139 -13.13 5.22 -2.78
CA ALA A 139 -13.58 3.92 -3.22
C ALA A 139 -12.41 2.94 -3.34
N VAL A 140 -12.35 1.98 -2.44
CA VAL A 140 -11.51 0.81 -2.62
C VAL A 140 -12.09 0.00 -3.76
N THR A 141 -11.51 0.08 -4.94
CA THR A 141 -11.71 -0.96 -5.93
C THR A 141 -10.88 -2.17 -5.49
N PRO A 142 -11.50 -3.29 -5.13
CA PRO A 142 -10.79 -4.50 -4.76
C PRO A 142 -10.20 -5.10 -6.03
N ARG A 143 -9.05 -4.64 -6.42
CA ARG A 143 -8.24 -5.27 -7.46
C ARG A 143 -6.89 -5.57 -6.85
N LEU A 144 -6.69 -6.83 -6.70
CA LEU A 144 -5.51 -7.53 -6.20
C LEU A 144 -4.19 -7.19 -6.87
N PRO A 145 -3.09 -7.74 -6.30
CA PRO A 145 -1.74 -7.22 -6.31
C PRO A 145 -1.24 -7.14 -7.72
N TYR A 146 -1.45 -6.01 -8.33
CA TYR A 146 -0.94 -5.81 -9.63
C TYR A 146 -0.67 -4.32 -9.84
N PHE A 147 0.53 -4.05 -10.23
CA PHE A 147 0.96 -2.73 -10.59
C PHE A 147 0.08 -2.23 -11.76
N PRO A 148 -0.51 -1.03 -11.66
CA PRO A 148 -1.34 -0.53 -12.74
C PRO A 148 -0.57 -0.58 -14.06
N THR A 149 -1.16 -1.21 -15.08
CA THR A 149 -0.59 -1.15 -16.43
C THR A 149 -0.77 0.25 -16.98
N GLU A 150 0.08 0.63 -17.95
CA GLU A 150 -0.03 1.92 -18.66
C GLU A 150 -1.44 2.22 -19.19
N LYS A 151 -2.27 1.17 -19.40
CA LYS A 151 -3.66 1.30 -19.87
C LYS A 151 -4.67 1.62 -18.76
N GLU A 152 -4.37 1.35 -17.50
CA GLU A 152 -5.30 1.53 -16.38
C GLU A 152 -5.07 2.80 -15.59
N VAL A 153 -3.84 3.26 -15.59
CA VAL A 153 -3.50 4.63 -15.28
C VAL A 153 -3.18 5.22 -16.65
N SER A 154 -3.85 6.26 -17.07
CA SER A 154 -3.47 6.98 -18.30
C SER A 154 -2.10 7.64 -18.09
N ILE A 155 -1.08 6.80 -17.88
CA ILE A 155 0.28 7.23 -17.68
C ILE A 155 0.82 7.53 -19.04
N ASN A 156 0.60 8.73 -19.40
CA ASN A 156 1.25 9.35 -20.50
C ASN A 156 2.41 10.17 -19.91
N ASP A 157 3.52 10.25 -20.60
CA ASP A 157 4.66 11.11 -20.19
C ASP A 157 4.26 12.59 -20.02
N ASN A 158 3.02 12.95 -20.38
CA ASN A 158 2.38 14.24 -20.14
C ASN A 158 1.60 14.30 -18.83
N ASP A 159 1.50 13.22 -18.06
CA ASP A 159 0.92 13.29 -16.72
C ASP A 159 1.93 13.96 -15.78
N VAL A 160 1.61 15.20 -15.41
CA VAL A 160 2.47 16.04 -14.57
C VAL A 160 2.82 15.32 -13.26
N ARG A 161 1.87 14.64 -12.64
CA ARG A 161 2.11 13.93 -11.36
C ARG A 161 3.03 12.72 -11.53
N CYS A 162 2.90 11.99 -12.64
CA CYS A 162 3.80 10.88 -12.92
C CYS A 162 5.23 11.38 -13.21
N ALA A 163 5.37 12.49 -13.93
CA ALA A 163 6.67 13.10 -14.18
C ALA A 163 7.33 13.60 -12.89
N GLU A 164 6.57 14.25 -12.01
CA GLU A 164 7.04 14.68 -10.69
C GLU A 164 7.49 13.49 -9.82
N LEU A 165 6.72 12.40 -9.82
CA LEU A 165 7.11 11.19 -9.09
C LEU A 165 8.40 10.61 -9.62
N ALA A 166 8.54 10.49 -10.94
CA ALA A 166 9.75 10.00 -11.58
C ALA A 166 10.96 10.86 -11.22
N GLU A 167 10.84 12.19 -11.28
CA GLU A 167 11.89 13.13 -10.89
C GLU A 167 12.29 12.97 -9.43
N ARG A 168 11.31 12.94 -8.50
CA ARG A 168 11.57 12.75 -7.06
C ARG A 168 12.29 11.45 -6.74
N LEU A 169 12.04 10.41 -7.53
CA LEU A 169 12.68 9.10 -7.39
C LEU A 169 13.98 8.97 -8.20
N GLY A 170 14.40 10.02 -8.91
CA GLY A 170 15.64 10.05 -9.70
C GLY A 170 15.54 9.34 -11.04
N PHE A 171 14.35 9.15 -11.58
CA PHE A 171 14.13 8.60 -12.93
C PHE A 171 13.94 9.72 -13.95
N GLY A 172 14.47 9.53 -15.14
CA GLY A 172 14.38 10.54 -16.21
C GLY A 172 13.01 10.62 -16.89
N SER A 173 12.11 9.65 -16.68
CA SER A 173 10.77 9.61 -17.24
C SER A 173 9.86 8.64 -16.48
N CYS A 174 8.54 8.78 -16.66
CA CYS A 174 7.56 7.83 -16.17
C CYS A 174 7.80 6.41 -16.68
N GLY A 175 8.15 6.26 -17.96
CA GLY A 175 8.47 4.96 -18.56
C GLY A 175 9.66 4.28 -17.88
N ALA A 176 10.70 5.03 -17.52
CA ALA A 176 11.86 4.48 -16.81
C ALA A 176 11.49 4.03 -15.38
N LEU A 177 10.67 4.80 -14.68
CA LEU A 177 10.15 4.44 -13.36
C LEU A 177 9.33 3.14 -13.44
N PHE A 178 8.40 3.03 -14.41
CA PHE A 178 7.58 1.84 -14.60
C PHE A 178 8.41 0.61 -14.94
N ALA A 179 9.39 0.74 -15.82
CA ALA A 179 10.29 -0.37 -16.14
C ALA A 179 11.05 -0.87 -14.88
N ALA A 180 11.50 0.04 -14.03
CA ALA A 180 12.13 -0.32 -12.76
C ALA A 180 11.17 -1.04 -11.80
N CYS A 181 9.91 -0.62 -11.74
CA CYS A 181 8.88 -1.28 -10.93
C CYS A 181 8.56 -2.70 -11.44
N GLN A 182 8.51 -2.90 -12.75
CA GLN A 182 8.26 -4.21 -13.36
C GLN A 182 9.43 -5.18 -13.23
N ALA A 183 10.63 -4.68 -13.00
CA ALA A 183 11.84 -5.50 -12.84
C ALA A 183 12.03 -6.10 -11.43
N LEU A 184 11.16 -5.76 -10.47
CA LEU A 184 11.18 -6.28 -9.09
C LEU A 184 10.68 -7.72 -9.03
#